data_2bcfb4cb5a1a4e2eab4625988e80d5e3
#
_entry.id   2bcfb4cb5a1a4e2eab4625988e80d5e3
#
_cell.length_a   1.000
_cell.length_b   1.000
_cell.length_c   1.000
_cell.angle_alpha   90.00
_cell.angle_beta   90.00
_cell.angle_gamma   90.00
#
_symmetry.space_group_name_H-M   'P 1'
#
loop_
_entity.id
_entity.type
_entity.pdbx_description
1 polymer ?
#
loop_
_entity_poly.entity_id
_entity_poly.type
_entity_poly.pdbx_seq_one_letter_code
_entity_poly.pdbx_strand_id
1 'polypeptide(L)'
;MVSLVSLFLTFFFTWGVTDQKQIKKRFILPGVDAASPYVFDPVFYLNTHPDLEKAGLGTPDAARSHWLSTGIKQGRQGCGSFHSKQYLERYSDLQNAFHSDYLAAVQHYLEHGIQEGRLGYMEGGYHDQDGRRWTISNGHGLFISASSRTGAAIDSVVWNNKEFINSADHGRELQMACNTDHFTECFNPTEAGGRDDWIETTTKTVINHVSAHGQVLHTTVHPAHWMRPGTRHRRDGCGNGSPALNTKETYEFPFNKTVTIGCAGHSNCIEFISKFTIGGHWPDGFSYIQMEAPTGYMTGEFTKAYNFNTGTHQIEGHHSNDQPVVMATADGKYAMGVYTPPGQDTDAPQYYGVFFFPEIQGFNMQTSKWNVVYRKRKPNNTMTYTYKTYICVGDLNVVKLCLTKVVHAHPHI
;
A
#
# COMPACT_ATOMS: atom_id res chain seq x y z
N MET A 1 -65.64 20.21 30.31
CA MET A 1 -64.42 20.93 29.94
C MET A 1 -63.33 20.41 30.86
N VAL A 2 -62.58 19.48 30.36
CA VAL A 2 -61.51 18.80 31.11
C VAL A 2 -60.16 19.20 30.50
N SER A 3 -59.37 19.87 31.36
CA SER A 3 -58.00 20.31 31.00
C SER A 3 -57.02 19.16 31.15
N LEU A 4 -56.27 18.83 30.08
CA LEU A 4 -55.18 17.90 30.10
C LEU A 4 -53.89 18.63 30.55
N VAL A 5 -53.32 18.22 31.67
CA VAL A 5 -52.00 18.62 32.13
C VAL A 5 -50.99 17.61 31.60
N SER A 6 -50.04 18.08 30.78
CA SER A 6 -48.96 17.32 30.23
C SER A 6 -47.83 17.17 31.26
N LEU A 7 -47.54 15.91 31.65
CA LEU A 7 -46.44 15.57 32.57
C LEU A 7 -45.18 15.34 31.77
N PHE A 8 -44.18 16.23 31.84
CA PHE A 8 -42.81 15.98 31.35
C PHE A 8 -42.04 15.17 32.41
N LEU A 9 -41.78 13.91 32.11
CA LEU A 9 -40.83 13.12 32.89
C LEU A 9 -39.40 13.39 32.36
N THR A 10 -38.61 14.11 33.12
CA THR A 10 -37.19 14.30 32.93
C THR A 10 -36.48 13.08 33.54
N PHE A 11 -35.97 12.19 32.71
CA PHE A 11 -35.05 11.14 33.15
C PHE A 11 -33.64 11.72 33.34
N PHE A 12 -33.27 11.94 34.60
CA PHE A 12 -31.86 12.12 34.97
C PHE A 12 -31.21 10.76 34.98
N PHE A 13 -30.33 10.49 33.98
CA PHE A 13 -29.37 9.43 34.07
C PHE A 13 -28.24 9.85 35.00
N THR A 14 -28.29 9.40 36.24
CA THR A 14 -27.14 9.41 37.12
C THR A 14 -26.17 8.34 36.67
N TRP A 15 -25.09 8.77 36.05
CA TRP A 15 -23.92 7.90 35.84
C TRP A 15 -23.32 7.56 37.19
N GLY A 16 -23.62 6.36 37.69
CA GLY A 16 -22.95 5.82 38.83
C GLY A 16 -21.46 5.62 38.50
N VAL A 17 -20.60 6.24 39.30
CA VAL A 17 -19.18 5.98 39.32
C VAL A 17 -19.01 4.51 39.70
N THR A 18 -18.90 3.63 38.69
CA THR A 18 -18.55 2.23 38.92
C THR A 18 -17.08 2.11 39.27
N ASP A 19 -16.84 1.52 40.39
CA ASP A 19 -15.58 1.29 41.08
C ASP A 19 -14.47 0.82 40.13
N GLN A 20 -13.45 1.66 39.92
CA GLN A 20 -12.27 1.35 39.08
C GLN A 20 -11.51 0.08 39.52
N LYS A 21 -11.72 -0.41 40.72
CA LYS A 21 -11.14 -1.66 41.22
C LYS A 21 -11.75 -2.93 40.62
N GLN A 22 -12.94 -2.87 40.07
CA GLN A 22 -13.58 -4.02 39.43
C GLN A 22 -13.07 -4.28 37.98
N ILE A 23 -12.56 -3.25 37.29
CA ILE A 23 -12.05 -3.39 35.92
C ILE A 23 -10.74 -4.19 35.89
N LYS A 24 -9.88 -4.06 36.90
CA LYS A 24 -8.59 -4.76 36.97
C LYS A 24 -8.65 -6.30 37.12
N LYS A 25 -9.77 -6.88 37.50
CA LYS A 25 -9.88 -8.32 37.81
C LYS A 25 -10.60 -9.15 36.74
N ARG A 26 -11.07 -8.57 35.63
CA ARG A 26 -11.95 -9.28 34.68
C ARG A 26 -11.33 -9.63 33.34
N PHE A 27 -10.07 -9.28 33.09
CA PHE A 27 -9.44 -9.41 31.77
C PHE A 27 -8.37 -10.50 31.69
N ILE A 28 -8.62 -11.66 32.29
CA ILE A 28 -7.91 -12.89 31.94
C ILE A 28 -9.00 -13.89 31.51
N LEU A 29 -9.48 -13.75 30.29
CA LEU A 29 -10.23 -14.82 29.63
C LEU A 29 -9.23 -15.74 28.95
N PRO A 30 -9.28 -17.06 29.21
CA PRO A 30 -8.52 -18.04 28.46
C PRO A 30 -9.10 -18.10 27.05
N GLY A 31 -8.36 -17.67 26.03
CA GLY A 31 -8.77 -17.89 24.66
C GLY A 31 -8.39 -16.83 23.62
N VAL A 32 -7.91 -15.64 24.02
CA VAL A 32 -7.47 -14.62 23.04
C VAL A 32 -6.04 -14.88 22.64
N ASP A 33 -5.81 -15.19 21.36
CA ASP A 33 -4.47 -15.35 20.80
C ASP A 33 -3.83 -13.98 20.58
N ALA A 34 -2.95 -13.57 21.52
CA ALA A 34 -2.18 -12.33 21.42
C ALA A 34 -1.16 -12.36 20.26
N ALA A 35 -1.05 -13.45 19.52
CA ALA A 35 -0.35 -13.51 18.23
C ALA A 35 -1.34 -13.65 17.04
N SER A 36 -2.59 -13.23 17.23
CA SER A 36 -3.58 -13.12 16.17
C SER A 36 -3.08 -12.17 15.07
N PRO A 37 -3.38 -12.43 13.79
CA PRO A 37 -3.01 -11.55 12.66
C PRO A 37 -3.49 -10.09 12.80
N TYR A 38 -4.46 -9.84 13.65
CA TYR A 38 -4.92 -8.47 13.95
C TYR A 38 -3.91 -7.62 14.74
N VAL A 39 -2.99 -8.27 15.45
CA VAL A 39 -2.04 -7.58 16.35
C VAL A 39 -0.59 -8.01 16.15
N PHE A 40 -0.35 -9.13 15.42
CA PHE A 40 0.99 -9.65 15.17
C PHE A 40 1.13 -10.25 13.76
N ASP A 41 2.18 -9.84 13.08
CA ASP A 41 2.67 -10.37 11.82
C ASP A 41 4.18 -10.61 11.94
N PRO A 42 4.68 -11.85 11.82
CA PRO A 42 6.09 -12.15 12.05
C PRO A 42 7.02 -11.49 11.01
N VAL A 43 6.56 -11.29 9.77
CA VAL A 43 7.36 -10.64 8.72
C VAL A 43 7.45 -9.14 9.01
N PHE A 44 6.32 -8.49 9.28
CA PHE A 44 6.30 -7.10 9.70
C PHE A 44 7.18 -6.89 10.95
N TYR A 45 7.04 -7.79 11.94
CA TYR A 45 7.77 -7.68 13.21
C TYR A 45 9.28 -7.78 13.02
N LEU A 46 9.75 -8.71 12.19
CA LEU A 46 11.18 -8.84 11.89
C LEU A 46 11.71 -7.64 11.09
N ASN A 47 10.94 -7.17 10.10
CA ASN A 47 11.33 -6.03 9.27
C ASN A 47 11.41 -4.72 10.07
N THR A 48 10.54 -4.56 11.09
CA THR A 48 10.51 -3.35 11.93
C THR A 48 11.41 -3.43 13.16
N HIS A 49 11.98 -4.60 13.44
CA HIS A 49 12.85 -4.83 14.58
C HIS A 49 14.14 -5.56 14.18
N PRO A 50 15.06 -4.91 13.46
CA PRO A 50 16.28 -5.53 12.93
C PRO A 50 17.28 -6.00 14.03
N ASP A 51 17.08 -5.56 15.26
CA ASP A 51 17.79 -6.09 16.44
C ASP A 51 17.51 -7.58 16.68
N LEU A 52 16.35 -8.08 16.27
CA LEU A 52 15.99 -9.49 16.43
C LEU A 52 16.82 -10.40 15.52
N GLU A 53 17.07 -9.98 14.29
CA GLU A 53 17.94 -10.72 13.36
C GLU A 53 19.36 -10.80 13.90
N LYS A 54 19.90 -9.68 14.39
CA LYS A 54 21.22 -9.63 15.05
C LYS A 54 21.31 -10.50 16.30
N ALA A 55 20.18 -10.70 16.99
CA ALA A 55 20.07 -11.58 18.15
C ALA A 55 19.84 -13.07 17.79
N GLY A 56 19.84 -13.43 16.51
CA GLY A 56 19.57 -14.80 16.04
C GLY A 56 18.10 -15.21 16.07
N LEU A 57 17.18 -14.23 16.17
CA LEU A 57 15.74 -14.46 16.24
C LEU A 57 15.03 -14.17 14.90
N GLY A 58 15.75 -14.29 13.76
CA GLY A 58 15.30 -13.94 12.43
C GLY A 58 14.31 -14.92 11.78
N THR A 59 13.74 -15.88 12.51
CA THR A 59 12.73 -16.80 11.98
C THR A 59 11.32 -16.39 12.44
N PRO A 60 10.24 -16.69 11.67
CA PRO A 60 8.87 -16.42 12.06
C PRO A 60 8.48 -16.98 13.44
N ASP A 61 8.93 -18.20 13.76
CA ASP A 61 8.63 -18.84 15.04
C ASP A 61 9.39 -18.17 16.20
N ALA A 62 10.64 -17.80 15.99
CA ALA A 62 11.42 -17.05 16.96
C ALA A 62 10.84 -15.65 17.19
N ALA A 63 10.42 -14.97 16.13
CA ALA A 63 9.74 -13.69 16.17
C ALA A 63 8.44 -13.77 16.99
N ARG A 64 7.62 -14.80 16.72
CA ARG A 64 6.38 -15.05 17.47
C ARG A 64 6.64 -15.32 18.95
N SER A 65 7.64 -16.14 19.24
CA SER A 65 8.03 -16.46 20.64
C SER A 65 8.53 -15.20 21.36
N HIS A 66 9.35 -14.40 20.70
CA HIS A 66 9.83 -13.12 21.24
C HIS A 66 8.68 -12.13 21.46
N TRP A 67 7.75 -12.00 20.49
CA TRP A 67 6.58 -11.14 20.62
C TRP A 67 5.78 -11.46 21.87
N LEU A 68 5.40 -12.73 22.05
CA LEU A 68 4.58 -13.16 23.19
C LEU A 68 5.30 -13.04 24.53
N SER A 69 6.59 -13.34 24.59
CA SER A 69 7.35 -13.33 25.86
C SER A 69 7.82 -11.93 26.26
N THR A 70 8.20 -11.11 25.31
CA THR A 70 8.98 -9.89 25.51
C THR A 70 8.40 -8.69 24.76
N GLY A 71 8.13 -8.84 23.46
CA GLY A 71 7.79 -7.74 22.57
C GLY A 71 6.55 -6.96 22.98
N ILE A 72 5.47 -7.65 23.38
CA ILE A 72 4.25 -7.01 23.88
C ILE A 72 4.56 -6.13 25.10
N LYS A 73 5.30 -6.68 26.08
CA LYS A 73 5.64 -5.96 27.31
C LYS A 73 6.52 -4.73 27.06
N GLN A 74 7.35 -4.77 26.04
CA GLN A 74 8.15 -3.63 25.59
C GLN A 74 7.31 -2.60 24.81
N GLY A 75 6.05 -2.93 24.49
CA GLY A 75 5.21 -2.13 23.64
C GLY A 75 5.77 -2.00 22.23
N ARG A 76 6.46 -3.04 21.72
CA ARG A 76 6.86 -3.11 20.31
C ARG A 76 5.63 -3.21 19.45
N GLN A 77 5.71 -2.76 18.23
CA GLN A 77 4.63 -2.94 17.25
C GLN A 77 4.68 -4.34 16.66
N GLY A 78 3.58 -5.09 16.76
CA GLY A 78 3.51 -6.47 16.27
C GLY A 78 3.07 -6.58 14.81
N CYS A 79 2.28 -5.64 14.31
CA CYS A 79 1.79 -5.59 12.92
C CYS A 79 1.49 -4.16 12.47
N GLY A 80 1.27 -3.96 11.18
CA GLY A 80 1.01 -2.63 10.61
C GLY A 80 -0.30 -1.97 11.05
N SER A 81 -1.30 -2.75 11.45
CA SER A 81 -2.65 -2.26 11.80
C SER A 81 -2.86 -2.00 13.28
N PHE A 82 -1.92 -2.39 14.15
CA PHE A 82 -2.03 -2.23 15.59
C PHE A 82 -0.70 -1.88 16.25
N HIS A 83 -0.73 -0.86 17.11
CA HIS A 83 0.37 -0.47 17.98
C HIS A 83 -0.16 -0.17 19.37
N SER A 84 0.18 -1.00 20.37
CA SER A 84 -0.37 -0.91 21.73
C SER A 84 -0.17 0.44 22.41
N LYS A 85 1.00 1.08 22.22
CA LYS A 85 1.27 2.43 22.76
C LYS A 85 0.35 3.47 22.14
N GLN A 86 0.27 3.51 20.80
CA GLN A 86 -0.58 4.46 20.08
C GLN A 86 -2.07 4.22 20.36
N TYR A 87 -2.46 2.97 20.52
CA TYR A 87 -3.82 2.61 20.89
C TYR A 87 -4.20 3.18 22.26
N LEU A 88 -3.33 3.08 23.25
CA LEU A 88 -3.55 3.69 24.55
C LEU A 88 -3.49 5.22 24.52
N GLU A 89 -2.55 5.80 23.80
CA GLU A 89 -2.44 7.26 23.62
C GLU A 89 -3.68 7.87 22.95
N ARG A 90 -4.28 7.14 21.99
CA ARG A 90 -5.48 7.58 21.27
C ARG A 90 -6.73 7.59 22.14
N TYR A 91 -6.88 6.62 23.03
CA TYR A 91 -8.09 6.43 23.83
C TYR A 91 -7.80 6.68 25.30
N SER A 92 -8.15 7.87 25.78
CA SER A 92 -7.88 8.29 27.17
C SER A 92 -8.56 7.41 28.22
N ASP A 93 -9.70 6.80 27.90
CA ASP A 93 -10.36 5.80 28.75
C ASP A 93 -9.48 4.57 28.95
N LEU A 94 -8.85 4.08 27.89
CA LEU A 94 -7.94 2.93 27.94
C LEU A 94 -6.59 3.29 28.59
N GLN A 95 -6.08 4.48 28.30
CA GLN A 95 -4.85 4.97 28.92
C GLN A 95 -5.00 5.07 30.44
N ASN A 96 -6.15 5.59 30.91
CA ASN A 96 -6.47 5.68 32.32
C ASN A 96 -6.66 4.30 32.99
N ALA A 97 -7.20 3.31 32.22
CA ALA A 97 -7.47 1.96 32.72
C ALA A 97 -6.21 1.08 32.74
N PHE A 98 -5.41 1.15 31.70
CA PHE A 98 -4.29 0.21 31.46
C PHE A 98 -2.91 0.85 31.64
N HIS A 99 -2.78 2.16 31.62
CA HIS A 99 -1.51 2.90 31.71
C HIS A 99 -0.49 2.42 30.67
N SER A 100 0.53 1.64 31.07
CA SER A 100 1.54 1.01 30.23
C SER A 100 1.41 -0.52 30.17
N ASP A 101 0.24 -1.06 30.50
CA ASP A 101 -0.04 -2.48 30.33
C ASP A 101 -0.40 -2.76 28.87
N TYR A 102 0.63 -2.98 28.05
CA TYR A 102 0.48 -3.21 26.63
C TYR A 102 -0.18 -4.56 26.30
N LEU A 103 -0.08 -5.54 27.21
CA LEU A 103 -0.81 -6.80 27.04
C LEU A 103 -2.31 -6.60 27.21
N ALA A 104 -2.72 -5.82 28.21
CA ALA A 104 -4.13 -5.45 28.38
C ALA A 104 -4.66 -4.65 27.17
N ALA A 105 -3.83 -3.78 26.58
CA ALA A 105 -4.18 -3.05 25.36
C ALA A 105 -4.40 -4.01 24.16
N VAL A 106 -3.51 -4.99 23.96
CA VAL A 106 -3.65 -6.04 22.93
C VAL A 106 -4.94 -6.83 23.13
N GLN A 107 -5.20 -7.28 24.35
CA GLN A 107 -6.39 -8.07 24.70
C GLN A 107 -7.68 -7.26 24.46
N HIS A 108 -7.72 -6.04 24.96
CA HIS A 108 -8.88 -5.15 24.77
C HIS A 108 -9.16 -4.91 23.28
N TYR A 109 -8.12 -4.67 22.48
CA TYR A 109 -8.30 -4.46 21.06
C TYR A 109 -8.94 -5.66 20.37
N LEU A 110 -8.45 -6.88 20.68
CA LEU A 110 -8.97 -8.12 20.12
C LEU A 110 -10.39 -8.46 20.60
N GLU A 111 -10.70 -8.22 21.86
CA GLU A 111 -11.99 -8.59 22.46
C GLU A 111 -13.09 -7.56 22.17
N HIS A 112 -12.75 -6.29 22.14
CA HIS A 112 -13.68 -5.18 22.10
C HIS A 112 -13.37 -4.16 21.02
N GLY A 113 -12.10 -3.71 20.93
CA GLY A 113 -11.72 -2.58 20.10
C GLY A 113 -12.07 -2.74 18.62
N ILE A 114 -11.87 -3.94 18.07
CA ILE A 114 -12.24 -4.25 16.67
C ILE A 114 -13.76 -4.12 16.47
N GLN A 115 -14.55 -4.67 17.38
CA GLN A 115 -16.02 -4.61 17.30
C GLN A 115 -16.57 -3.20 17.52
N GLU A 116 -15.89 -2.41 18.37
CA GLU A 116 -16.22 -1.01 18.64
C GLU A 116 -15.74 -0.07 17.52
N GLY A 117 -15.07 -0.61 16.49
CA GLY A 117 -14.50 0.22 15.42
C GLY A 117 -13.34 1.10 15.85
N ARG A 118 -12.69 0.78 16.97
CA ARG A 118 -11.52 1.54 17.45
C ARG A 118 -10.33 1.30 16.53
N LEU A 119 -9.64 2.36 16.19
CA LEU A 119 -8.41 2.27 15.39
C LEU A 119 -7.25 1.80 16.27
N GLY A 120 -6.57 0.76 15.86
CA GLY A 120 -5.44 0.15 16.59
C GLY A 120 -4.15 0.98 16.57
N TYR A 121 -4.13 2.10 15.86
CA TYR A 121 -2.96 2.99 15.68
C TYR A 121 -3.42 4.46 15.58
N MET A 122 -2.49 5.40 15.72
CA MET A 122 -2.76 6.84 15.56
C MET A 122 -2.73 7.24 14.07
N GLU A 123 -3.48 8.28 13.73
CA GLU A 123 -3.36 8.94 12.43
C GLU A 123 -1.94 9.44 12.19
N GLY A 124 -1.40 9.17 10.99
CA GLY A 124 -0.03 9.54 10.64
C GLY A 124 0.95 8.36 10.62
N GLY A 125 0.45 7.14 10.95
CA GLY A 125 1.21 5.89 10.80
C GLY A 125 2.29 5.65 11.86
N TYR A 126 3.00 4.58 11.66
CA TYR A 126 4.10 4.14 12.49
C TYR A 126 5.38 4.92 12.16
N HIS A 127 6.05 5.43 13.19
CA HIS A 127 7.43 5.92 13.06
C HIS A 127 8.36 4.73 13.31
N ASP A 128 8.93 4.18 12.25
CA ASP A 128 10.08 3.29 12.36
C ASP A 128 11.36 4.12 12.63
N GLN A 129 12.46 3.46 12.91
CA GLN A 129 13.73 4.16 13.15
C GLN A 129 14.26 4.90 11.92
N ASP A 130 13.71 4.57 10.72
CA ASP A 130 14.11 5.08 9.42
C ASP A 130 13.13 6.11 8.84
N GLY A 131 12.04 6.47 9.55
CA GLY A 131 11.06 7.44 9.10
C GLY A 131 9.60 7.06 9.37
N ARG A 132 8.68 7.74 8.70
CA ARG A 132 7.23 7.50 8.85
C ARG A 132 6.75 6.40 7.92
N ARG A 133 5.96 5.47 8.46
CA ARG A 133 5.29 4.40 7.74
C ARG A 133 3.78 4.45 7.98
N TRP A 134 3.00 4.19 6.95
CA TRP A 134 1.52 4.22 6.96
C TRP A 134 1.02 2.89 6.46
N THR A 135 0.20 2.21 7.25
CA THR A 135 -0.30 0.88 6.92
C THR A 135 -1.82 0.84 6.99
N ILE A 136 -2.42 0.19 6.01
CA ILE A 136 -3.84 -0.17 5.97
C ILE A 136 -3.99 -1.69 5.85
N SER A 137 -5.12 -2.25 6.31
CA SER A 137 -5.34 -3.69 6.32
C SER A 137 -6.82 -4.03 6.18
N ASN A 138 -7.12 -5.22 5.62
CA ASN A 138 -8.48 -5.79 5.66
C ASN A 138 -8.80 -6.54 6.96
N GLY A 139 -7.86 -6.65 7.90
CA GLY A 139 -7.99 -7.46 9.10
C GLY A 139 -7.96 -8.98 8.86
N HIS A 140 -7.73 -9.44 7.63
CA HIS A 140 -7.75 -10.84 7.20
C HIS A 140 -6.48 -11.24 6.44
N GLY A 141 -5.33 -10.74 6.88
CA GLY A 141 -4.02 -11.12 6.36
C GLY A 141 -3.52 -10.32 5.16
N LEU A 142 -4.27 -9.33 4.63
CA LEU A 142 -3.77 -8.40 3.63
C LEU A 142 -3.38 -7.07 4.28
N PHE A 143 -2.13 -6.67 4.09
CA PHE A 143 -1.55 -5.41 4.57
C PHE A 143 -0.93 -4.66 3.41
N ILE A 144 -1.12 -3.36 3.39
CA ILE A 144 -0.52 -2.43 2.42
C ILE A 144 0.16 -1.33 3.20
N SER A 145 1.44 -1.11 2.92
CA SER A 145 2.21 -0.07 3.58
C SER A 145 2.87 0.87 2.57
N ALA A 146 2.93 2.13 2.95
CA ALA A 146 3.70 3.16 2.30
C ALA A 146 4.67 3.78 3.32
N SER A 147 5.83 4.28 2.89
CA SER A 147 6.78 4.89 3.80
C SER A 147 7.35 6.20 3.29
N SER A 148 7.91 7.00 4.20
CA SER A 148 8.60 8.22 3.82
C SER A 148 9.89 7.93 3.03
N ARG A 149 10.51 6.76 3.22
CA ARG A 149 11.66 6.29 2.46
C ARG A 149 11.38 6.28 0.95
N THR A 150 10.19 5.88 0.57
CA THR A 150 9.76 5.72 -0.82
C THR A 150 8.83 6.85 -1.29
N GLY A 151 8.86 8.02 -0.64
CA GLY A 151 8.00 9.14 -1.04
C GLY A 151 6.51 8.87 -0.91
N ALA A 152 6.12 8.01 0.03
CA ALA A 152 4.77 7.50 0.21
C ALA A 152 4.23 6.63 -0.95
N ALA A 153 5.08 6.13 -1.85
CA ALA A 153 4.75 4.98 -2.69
C ALA A 153 4.50 3.74 -1.81
N ILE A 154 3.74 2.77 -2.33
CA ILE A 154 3.48 1.53 -1.61
C ILE A 154 4.72 0.64 -1.74
N ASP A 155 5.45 0.49 -0.65
CA ASP A 155 6.68 -0.28 -0.56
C ASP A 155 6.49 -1.69 0.00
N SER A 156 5.26 -2.04 0.40
CA SER A 156 4.93 -3.37 0.89
C SER A 156 3.46 -3.71 0.63
N VAL A 157 3.23 -4.89 0.08
CA VAL A 157 1.93 -5.56 0.00
C VAL A 157 2.14 -6.97 0.52
N VAL A 158 1.63 -7.26 1.70
CA VAL A 158 1.76 -8.57 2.34
C VAL A 158 0.43 -9.28 2.37
N TRP A 159 0.37 -10.52 1.94
CA TRP A 159 -0.76 -11.42 2.11
C TRP A 159 -0.28 -12.80 2.59
N ASN A 160 -0.91 -13.30 3.67
CA ASN A 160 -0.52 -14.57 4.29
C ASN A 160 0.99 -14.70 4.53
N ASN A 161 1.60 -13.67 5.13
CA ASN A 161 3.03 -13.58 5.45
C ASN A 161 3.97 -13.60 4.23
N LYS A 162 3.45 -13.36 3.03
CA LYS A 162 4.24 -13.23 1.80
C LYS A 162 4.28 -11.77 1.36
N GLU A 163 5.50 -11.24 1.21
CA GLU A 163 5.73 -9.94 0.58
C GLU A 163 5.65 -10.07 -0.94
N PHE A 164 4.90 -9.19 -1.56
CA PHE A 164 4.70 -9.13 -3.01
C PHE A 164 5.59 -8.10 -3.69
N ILE A 165 5.91 -6.99 -3.01
CA ILE A 165 6.61 -5.86 -3.60
C ILE A 165 8.10 -5.96 -3.33
N ASN A 166 8.91 -5.77 -4.37
CA ASN A 166 10.35 -5.65 -4.22
C ASN A 166 10.72 -4.19 -3.94
N SER A 167 10.90 -3.85 -2.68
CA SER A 167 11.29 -2.51 -2.23
C SER A 167 12.77 -2.44 -1.80
N ALA A 168 13.62 -3.24 -2.43
CA ALA A 168 15.06 -3.24 -2.14
C ALA A 168 15.70 -1.88 -2.47
N ASP A 169 15.35 -1.30 -3.59
CA ASP A 169 15.60 0.12 -3.86
C ASP A 169 14.33 0.95 -3.57
N HIS A 170 14.44 2.25 -3.49
CA HIS A 170 13.30 3.13 -3.23
C HIS A 170 12.73 3.80 -4.49
N GLY A 171 13.07 3.30 -5.66
CA GLY A 171 12.59 3.80 -6.94
C GLY A 171 11.64 2.85 -7.68
N ARG A 172 11.43 1.63 -7.18
CA ARG A 172 10.70 0.57 -7.86
C ARG A 172 9.74 -0.16 -6.93
N GLU A 173 8.63 0.46 -6.62
CA GLU A 173 7.58 -0.05 -5.74
C GLU A 173 6.26 -0.27 -6.50
N LEU A 174 5.16 -0.36 -5.77
CA LEU A 174 3.82 -0.19 -6.31
C LEU A 174 3.49 1.31 -6.29
N GLN A 175 3.62 1.96 -7.45
CA GLN A 175 3.71 3.41 -7.55
C GLN A 175 3.06 3.99 -8.80
N MET A 176 2.89 5.29 -8.81
CA MET A 176 2.55 6.09 -9.99
C MET A 176 3.82 6.60 -10.66
N ALA A 177 3.89 6.51 -11.99
CA ALA A 177 4.98 7.06 -12.78
C ALA A 177 4.44 7.72 -14.04
N CYS A 178 5.17 8.68 -14.59
CA CYS A 178 4.76 9.38 -15.79
C CYS A 178 5.97 9.69 -16.66
N ASN A 179 5.97 9.21 -17.89
CA ASN A 179 7.03 9.47 -18.86
C ASN A 179 6.46 9.84 -20.24
N THR A 180 7.26 9.80 -21.27
CA THR A 180 6.83 10.00 -22.65
C THR A 180 7.13 8.76 -23.48
N ASP A 181 6.44 8.62 -24.60
CA ASP A 181 6.65 7.54 -25.59
C ASP A 181 8.02 7.60 -26.28
N HIS A 182 8.78 8.69 -26.12
CA HIS A 182 10.09 8.87 -26.75
C HIS A 182 11.23 8.98 -25.73
N PHE A 183 11.05 9.78 -24.66
CA PHE A 183 12.15 10.10 -23.74
C PHE A 183 12.19 9.20 -22.51
N THR A 184 11.18 8.37 -22.29
CA THR A 184 11.09 7.39 -21.21
C THR A 184 11.81 7.83 -19.90
N GLU A 185 12.93 7.23 -19.55
CA GLU A 185 13.69 7.46 -18.32
C GLU A 185 14.30 8.88 -18.23
N CYS A 186 14.58 9.56 -19.37
CA CYS A 186 15.21 10.88 -19.37
C CYS A 186 14.27 12.01 -18.93
N PHE A 187 12.95 11.79 -18.96
CA PHE A 187 11.95 12.68 -18.35
C PHE A 187 10.85 11.84 -17.74
N ASN A 188 11.03 11.43 -16.50
CA ASN A 188 10.18 10.43 -15.86
C ASN A 188 9.95 10.77 -14.37
N PRO A 189 8.94 11.60 -14.03
CA PRO A 189 8.51 11.76 -12.65
C PRO A 189 7.94 10.45 -12.12
N THR A 190 8.49 9.96 -11.00
CA THR A 190 8.08 8.73 -10.31
C THR A 190 7.78 8.99 -8.85
N GLU A 191 6.73 8.37 -8.33
CA GLU A 191 6.28 8.62 -6.96
C GLU A 191 7.33 8.22 -5.91
N ALA A 192 7.98 7.07 -6.10
CA ALA A 192 8.96 6.56 -5.14
C ALA A 192 10.33 7.23 -5.26
N GLY A 193 10.58 8.00 -6.30
CA GLY A 193 11.85 8.66 -6.52
C GLY A 193 12.64 8.11 -7.69
N GLY A 194 13.88 8.49 -7.78
CA GLY A 194 14.69 8.26 -8.93
C GLY A 194 15.71 7.13 -8.77
N ARG A 195 16.21 6.69 -9.90
CA ARG A 195 17.25 5.68 -10.01
C ARG A 195 18.52 6.01 -9.23
N ASP A 196 18.92 7.29 -9.22
CA ASP A 196 20.14 7.72 -8.57
C ASP A 196 19.99 7.84 -7.04
N ASP A 197 18.76 7.66 -6.54
CA ASP A 197 18.43 7.64 -5.11
C ASP A 197 18.46 6.22 -4.51
N TRP A 198 18.59 5.19 -5.32
CA TRP A 198 18.34 3.80 -4.95
C TRP A 198 19.27 3.21 -3.88
N ILE A 199 20.48 3.77 -3.74
CA ILE A 199 21.43 3.42 -2.67
C ILE A 199 21.17 4.28 -1.42
N GLU A 200 20.53 5.44 -1.60
CA GLU A 200 20.22 6.37 -0.53
C GLU A 200 19.06 5.87 0.32
N THR A 201 19.03 6.27 1.55
CA THR A 201 17.97 5.89 2.49
C THR A 201 16.65 6.65 2.27
N THR A 202 16.67 7.74 1.49
CA THR A 202 15.52 8.61 1.26
C THR A 202 15.41 9.07 -0.18
N THR A 203 14.18 9.20 -0.67
CA THR A 203 13.87 9.77 -1.97
C THR A 203 13.89 11.31 -1.97
N LYS A 204 13.97 11.92 -3.17
CA LYS A 204 13.75 13.36 -3.41
C LYS A 204 12.29 13.73 -3.63
N THR A 205 11.38 12.76 -3.61
CA THR A 205 9.94 13.03 -3.64
C THR A 205 9.51 13.80 -2.40
N VAL A 206 8.75 14.86 -2.61
CA VAL A 206 8.22 15.70 -1.52
C VAL A 206 6.82 15.23 -1.16
N ILE A 207 6.67 14.75 0.07
CA ILE A 207 5.37 14.34 0.61
C ILE A 207 4.64 15.56 1.13
N ASN A 208 3.49 15.90 0.54
CA ASN A 208 2.64 16.99 0.98
C ASN A 208 1.58 16.52 1.98
N HIS A 209 1.00 15.34 1.75
CA HIS A 209 -0.01 14.76 2.61
C HIS A 209 0.00 13.24 2.54
N VAL A 210 -0.17 12.59 3.69
CA VAL A 210 -0.51 11.17 3.80
C VAL A 210 -1.50 10.99 4.95
N SER A 211 -2.54 10.20 4.70
CA SER A 211 -3.43 9.71 5.74
C SER A 211 -3.74 8.24 5.48
N ALA A 212 -3.79 7.45 6.55
CA ALA A 212 -4.14 6.04 6.52
C ALA A 212 -5.17 5.76 7.63
N HIS A 213 -6.38 5.37 7.22
CA HIS A 213 -7.50 5.12 8.12
C HIS A 213 -8.21 3.82 7.74
N GLY A 214 -8.26 2.86 8.65
CA GLY A 214 -8.93 1.59 8.42
C GLY A 214 -8.37 0.91 7.17
N GLN A 215 -9.14 0.93 6.10
CA GLN A 215 -8.82 0.30 4.82
C GLN A 215 -8.44 1.30 3.72
N VAL A 216 -8.26 2.58 4.05
CA VAL A 216 -8.05 3.65 3.07
C VAL A 216 -6.74 4.39 3.33
N LEU A 217 -5.92 4.48 2.28
CA LEU A 217 -4.69 5.28 2.23
C LEU A 217 -4.87 6.40 1.20
N HIS A 218 -4.61 7.64 1.60
CA HIS A 218 -4.53 8.80 0.71
C HIS A 218 -3.13 9.39 0.73
N THR A 219 -2.59 9.74 -0.44
CA THR A 219 -1.33 10.46 -0.53
C THR A 219 -1.41 11.61 -1.51
N THR A 220 -0.64 12.67 -1.26
CA THR A 220 -0.35 13.76 -2.19
C THR A 220 1.13 14.02 -2.15
N VAL A 221 1.80 13.88 -3.30
CA VAL A 221 3.25 14.04 -3.39
C VAL A 221 3.63 14.87 -4.62
N HIS A 222 4.77 15.55 -4.57
CA HIS A 222 5.47 16.02 -5.75
C HIS A 222 6.57 14.99 -6.06
N PRO A 223 6.42 14.21 -7.14
CA PRO A 223 7.32 13.08 -7.41
C PRO A 223 8.71 13.56 -7.82
N ALA A 224 9.73 12.80 -7.46
CA ALA A 224 11.06 13.01 -7.98
C ALA A 224 11.16 12.52 -9.44
N HIS A 225 12.03 13.14 -10.22
CA HIS A 225 12.39 12.59 -11.52
C HIS A 225 13.27 11.36 -11.37
N TRP A 226 13.08 10.35 -12.22
CA TRP A 226 13.89 9.12 -12.25
C TRP A 226 15.38 9.40 -12.35
N MET A 227 15.76 10.39 -13.13
CA MET A 227 17.14 10.84 -13.28
C MET A 227 17.35 12.23 -12.64
N ARG A 228 18.47 12.40 -11.94
CA ARG A 228 18.88 13.72 -11.43
C ARG A 228 19.26 14.65 -12.59
N PRO A 229 18.98 15.95 -12.48
CA PRO A 229 19.45 16.93 -13.45
C PRO A 229 20.96 16.83 -13.69
N GLY A 230 21.36 16.92 -14.96
CA GLY A 230 22.77 16.88 -15.35
C GLY A 230 23.38 15.47 -15.42
N THR A 231 22.65 14.41 -15.06
CA THR A 231 23.13 13.03 -15.19
C THR A 231 22.86 12.48 -16.59
N ARG A 232 23.47 11.32 -16.91
CA ARG A 232 23.28 10.63 -18.17
C ARG A 232 22.78 9.21 -17.95
N HIS A 233 21.86 8.77 -18.78
CA HIS A 233 21.35 7.41 -18.73
C HIS A 233 22.43 6.39 -19.13
N ARG A 234 22.52 5.29 -18.41
CA ARG A 234 23.54 4.25 -18.65
C ARG A 234 23.04 3.07 -19.51
N ARG A 235 21.74 2.93 -19.70
CA ARG A 235 21.09 1.83 -20.46
C ARG A 235 19.82 2.35 -21.16
N ASP A 236 19.15 1.45 -21.89
CA ASP A 236 18.00 1.72 -22.76
C ASP A 236 16.83 2.45 -22.09
N GLY A 237 16.12 3.17 -22.88
CA GLY A 237 14.92 3.93 -22.49
C GLY A 237 14.85 5.30 -23.15
N CYS A 238 15.94 6.05 -23.15
CA CYS A 238 16.07 7.28 -23.93
C CYS A 238 17.41 7.34 -24.71
N GLY A 239 18.00 6.15 -24.91
CA GLY A 239 19.32 5.97 -25.55
C GLY A 239 20.48 6.04 -24.55
N ASN A 240 21.44 5.11 -24.70
CA ASN A 240 22.62 5.04 -23.86
C ASN A 240 23.43 6.37 -23.95
N GLY A 241 23.73 6.94 -22.81
CA GLY A 241 24.43 8.22 -22.72
C GLY A 241 23.58 9.47 -22.89
N SER A 242 22.27 9.34 -23.11
CA SER A 242 21.37 10.50 -23.21
C SER A 242 21.28 11.24 -21.88
N PRO A 243 21.26 12.59 -21.90
CA PRO A 243 21.15 13.39 -20.68
C PRO A 243 19.74 13.35 -20.11
N ALA A 244 19.63 13.54 -18.79
CA ALA A 244 18.37 13.90 -18.16
C ALA A 244 17.85 15.21 -18.77
N LEU A 245 16.55 15.27 -19.05
CA LEU A 245 15.88 16.41 -19.66
C LEU A 245 15.21 17.31 -18.63
N ASN A 246 15.05 16.84 -17.40
CA ASN A 246 14.57 17.64 -16.28
C ASN A 246 15.67 18.57 -15.76
N THR A 247 15.26 19.77 -15.35
CA THR A 247 16.14 20.79 -14.75
C THR A 247 16.03 20.86 -13.22
N LYS A 248 15.03 20.16 -12.65
CA LYS A 248 14.78 20.07 -11.21
C LYS A 248 14.79 18.60 -10.79
N GLU A 249 15.15 18.31 -9.54
CA GLU A 249 15.07 16.95 -8.99
C GLU A 249 13.62 16.48 -8.80
N THR A 250 12.73 17.42 -8.45
CA THR A 250 11.32 17.15 -8.15
C THR A 250 10.43 17.79 -9.21
N TYR A 251 9.42 17.04 -9.67
CA TYR A 251 8.39 17.53 -10.57
C TYR A 251 7.45 18.49 -9.83
N GLU A 252 7.10 19.59 -10.47
CA GLU A 252 6.41 20.71 -9.80
C GLU A 252 4.89 20.51 -9.64
N PHE A 253 4.30 19.48 -10.24
CA PHE A 253 2.86 19.19 -10.14
C PHE A 253 2.61 17.91 -9.32
N PRO A 254 1.54 17.89 -8.52
CA PRO A 254 1.30 16.79 -7.61
C PRO A 254 0.75 15.55 -8.31
N PHE A 255 1.16 14.39 -7.78
CA PHE A 255 0.47 13.12 -7.94
C PHE A 255 -0.31 12.83 -6.66
N ASN A 256 -1.55 12.34 -6.83
CA ASN A 256 -2.40 11.95 -5.71
C ASN A 256 -2.84 10.51 -5.91
N LYS A 257 -2.88 9.72 -4.86
CA LYS A 257 -3.52 8.41 -4.91
C LYS A 257 -4.48 8.20 -3.76
N THR A 258 -5.48 7.38 -4.04
CA THR A 258 -6.35 6.78 -3.04
C THR A 258 -6.30 5.28 -3.22
N VAL A 259 -5.99 4.56 -2.16
CA VAL A 259 -5.93 3.10 -2.15
C VAL A 259 -6.91 2.60 -1.11
N THR A 260 -7.85 1.76 -1.52
CA THR A 260 -8.87 1.19 -0.64
C THR A 260 -8.82 -0.32 -0.71
N ILE A 261 -8.71 -0.99 0.43
CA ILE A 261 -8.83 -2.43 0.52
C ILE A 261 -10.30 -2.81 0.70
N GLY A 262 -10.74 -3.84 -0.01
CA GLY A 262 -12.14 -4.31 0.01
C GLY A 262 -12.99 -3.59 -1.03
N CYS A 263 -13.10 -4.18 -2.21
CA CYS A 263 -13.89 -3.65 -3.32
C CYS A 263 -14.64 -4.78 -4.04
N ALA A 264 -15.68 -4.45 -4.79
CA ALA A 264 -16.50 -5.40 -5.54
C ALA A 264 -16.96 -6.63 -4.70
N GLY A 265 -17.16 -6.46 -3.39
CA GLY A 265 -17.55 -7.53 -2.47
C GLY A 265 -16.47 -8.60 -2.24
N HIS A 266 -15.18 -8.24 -2.39
CA HIS A 266 -14.05 -9.11 -2.14
C HIS A 266 -13.00 -8.45 -1.24
N SER A 267 -12.66 -9.07 -0.10
CA SER A 267 -11.75 -8.50 0.91
C SER A 267 -10.31 -8.32 0.44
N ASN A 268 -9.87 -9.10 -0.55
CA ASN A 268 -8.53 -9.03 -1.13
C ASN A 268 -8.49 -8.22 -2.44
N CYS A 269 -9.55 -7.47 -2.73
CA CYS A 269 -9.60 -6.50 -3.80
C CYS A 269 -9.07 -5.15 -3.31
N ILE A 270 -8.22 -4.52 -4.08
CA ILE A 270 -7.65 -3.20 -3.83
C ILE A 270 -8.11 -2.29 -4.96
N GLU A 271 -8.85 -1.23 -4.63
CA GLU A 271 -9.12 -0.14 -5.57
C GLU A 271 -7.99 0.87 -5.46
N PHE A 272 -7.32 1.13 -6.59
CA PHE A 272 -6.23 2.10 -6.70
C PHE A 272 -6.66 3.22 -7.65
N ILE A 273 -6.88 4.42 -7.11
CA ILE A 273 -7.20 5.62 -7.88
C ILE A 273 -5.93 6.45 -8.00
N SER A 274 -5.44 6.60 -9.22
CA SER A 274 -4.30 7.43 -9.59
C SER A 274 -4.77 8.76 -10.16
N LYS A 275 -4.27 9.88 -9.62
CA LYS A 275 -4.60 11.21 -10.11
C LYS A 275 -3.30 11.98 -10.41
N PHE A 276 -3.06 12.23 -11.69
CA PHE A 276 -1.90 12.95 -12.20
C PHE A 276 -2.25 14.38 -12.54
N THR A 277 -1.56 15.35 -11.97
CA THR A 277 -1.60 16.71 -12.50
C THR A 277 -0.42 16.87 -13.45
N ILE A 278 -0.73 17.11 -14.72
CA ILE A 278 0.24 17.23 -15.80
C ILE A 278 0.28 18.70 -16.24
N GLY A 279 1.42 19.32 -16.11
CA GLY A 279 1.64 20.71 -16.44
C GLY A 279 3.13 21.02 -16.56
N GLY A 280 3.47 22.30 -16.72
CA GLY A 280 4.84 22.75 -16.82
C GLY A 280 5.50 22.46 -18.16
N HIS A 281 6.83 22.47 -18.13
CA HIS A 281 7.64 22.29 -19.32
C HIS A 281 8.00 20.81 -19.52
N TRP A 282 7.46 20.25 -20.58
CA TRP A 282 7.81 18.92 -21.08
C TRP A 282 8.73 19.05 -22.30
N PRO A 283 9.67 18.11 -22.50
CA PRO A 283 10.49 18.09 -23.72
C PRO A 283 9.63 18.08 -24.97
N ASP A 284 10.15 18.63 -26.07
CA ASP A 284 9.49 18.53 -27.37
C ASP A 284 9.90 17.26 -28.11
N GLY A 285 9.13 16.83 -29.10
CA GLY A 285 9.47 15.68 -29.96
C GLY A 285 8.94 14.33 -29.48
N PHE A 286 7.85 14.29 -28.70
CA PHE A 286 7.12 13.08 -28.35
C PHE A 286 5.65 13.19 -28.80
N SER A 287 4.96 12.05 -28.86
CA SER A 287 3.54 11.99 -29.25
C SER A 287 2.61 11.91 -28.05
N TYR A 288 3.00 11.13 -27.05
CA TYR A 288 2.16 10.86 -25.88
C TYR A 288 2.92 10.98 -24.58
N ILE A 289 2.26 11.56 -23.58
CA ILE A 289 2.58 11.35 -22.17
C ILE A 289 2.02 9.99 -21.77
N GLN A 290 2.84 9.15 -21.17
CA GLN A 290 2.48 7.82 -20.68
C GLN A 290 2.38 7.84 -19.16
N MET A 291 1.22 7.49 -18.62
CA MET A 291 0.96 7.42 -17.19
C MET A 291 0.82 5.96 -16.77
N GLU A 292 1.76 5.48 -15.97
CA GLU A 292 1.67 4.18 -15.28
C GLU A 292 0.76 4.36 -14.04
N ALA A 293 -0.44 3.81 -14.12
CA ALA A 293 -1.50 4.09 -13.17
C ALA A 293 -2.16 2.81 -12.59
N PRO A 294 -1.48 2.06 -11.69
CA PRO A 294 -0.07 2.14 -11.29
C PRO A 294 0.85 1.19 -12.05
N THR A 295 2.12 1.17 -11.63
CA THR A 295 3.08 0.09 -11.90
C THR A 295 3.40 -0.65 -10.59
N GLY A 296 3.65 -1.98 -10.66
CA GLY A 296 4.05 -2.78 -9.51
C GLY A 296 5.33 -3.55 -9.80
N TYR A 297 6.34 -3.32 -8.97
CA TYR A 297 7.58 -4.08 -8.97
C TYR A 297 7.51 -5.15 -7.89
N MET A 298 7.54 -6.41 -8.30
CA MET A 298 7.32 -7.56 -7.43
C MET A 298 8.63 -8.28 -7.13
N THR A 299 8.68 -9.03 -6.04
CA THR A 299 9.82 -9.90 -5.73
C THR A 299 10.07 -10.89 -6.85
N GLY A 300 11.33 -11.34 -7.01
CA GLY A 300 11.74 -12.22 -8.12
C GLY A 300 11.10 -13.62 -8.13
N GLU A 301 10.31 -13.95 -7.10
CA GLU A 301 9.60 -15.24 -7.03
C GLU A 301 8.33 -15.26 -7.90
N PHE A 302 7.83 -14.08 -8.32
CA PHE A 302 6.69 -13.97 -9.22
C PHE A 302 7.13 -14.15 -10.68
N THR A 303 7.49 -15.38 -11.04
CA THR A 303 8.11 -15.73 -12.32
C THR A 303 7.12 -16.11 -13.42
N LYS A 304 5.82 -16.23 -13.10
CA LYS A 304 4.77 -16.58 -14.05
C LYS A 304 3.90 -15.39 -14.37
N ALA A 305 3.61 -15.21 -15.66
CA ALA A 305 2.65 -14.23 -16.15
C ALA A 305 1.50 -14.94 -16.88
N TYR A 306 0.31 -14.42 -16.68
CA TYR A 306 -0.94 -14.89 -17.28
C TYR A 306 -1.76 -13.70 -17.73
N ASN A 307 -2.73 -13.94 -18.64
CA ASN A 307 -3.82 -13.03 -18.89
C ASN A 307 -5.10 -13.52 -18.18
N PHE A 308 -5.93 -12.59 -17.75
CA PHE A 308 -7.29 -12.87 -17.31
C PHE A 308 -8.26 -12.50 -18.42
N ASN A 309 -8.93 -13.50 -18.96
CA ASN A 309 -9.93 -13.30 -20.01
C ASN A 309 -11.23 -12.78 -19.40
N THR A 310 -11.60 -11.53 -19.71
CA THR A 310 -12.78 -10.88 -19.15
C THR A 310 -14.10 -11.46 -19.65
N GLY A 311 -14.12 -12.13 -20.79
CA GLY A 311 -15.31 -12.79 -21.35
C GLY A 311 -15.57 -14.18 -20.76
N THR A 312 -14.51 -14.98 -20.61
CA THR A 312 -14.61 -16.35 -20.07
C THR A 312 -14.36 -16.44 -18.56
N HIS A 313 -13.83 -15.39 -17.95
CA HIS A 313 -13.37 -15.32 -16.56
C HIS A 313 -12.33 -16.40 -16.23
N GLN A 314 -11.47 -16.75 -17.18
CA GLN A 314 -10.39 -17.71 -16.98
C GLN A 314 -9.03 -17.04 -16.95
N ILE A 315 -8.09 -17.64 -16.21
CA ILE A 315 -6.68 -17.30 -16.25
C ILE A 315 -6.04 -18.18 -17.32
N GLU A 316 -5.41 -17.54 -18.30
CA GLU A 316 -4.81 -18.17 -19.48
C GLU A 316 -3.32 -17.82 -19.57
N GLY A 317 -2.52 -18.55 -20.33
CA GLY A 317 -1.12 -18.20 -20.56
C GLY A 317 -0.98 -16.77 -21.12
N HIS A 318 0.05 -16.03 -20.71
CA HIS A 318 0.26 -14.66 -21.18
C HIS A 318 0.52 -14.63 -22.69
N HIS A 319 -0.30 -13.90 -23.41
CA HIS A 319 -0.25 -13.83 -24.88
C HIS A 319 -0.55 -12.41 -25.41
N SER A 320 -1.04 -11.50 -24.59
CA SER A 320 -1.42 -10.15 -25.00
C SER A 320 -1.22 -9.12 -23.90
N ASN A 321 -0.89 -7.90 -24.31
CA ASN A 321 -0.76 -6.74 -23.41
C ASN A 321 -2.02 -5.83 -23.42
N ASP A 322 -3.05 -6.20 -24.13
CA ASP A 322 -4.36 -5.52 -24.15
C ASP A 322 -5.37 -6.15 -23.17
N GLN A 323 -4.99 -7.24 -22.51
CA GLN A 323 -5.79 -7.94 -21.52
C GLN A 323 -5.23 -7.82 -20.11
N PRO A 324 -6.08 -7.84 -19.07
CA PRO A 324 -5.69 -7.88 -17.67
C PRO A 324 -4.61 -8.92 -17.41
N VAL A 325 -3.64 -8.58 -16.60
CA VAL A 325 -2.47 -9.40 -16.30
C VAL A 325 -2.55 -9.98 -14.89
N VAL A 326 -2.04 -11.20 -14.73
CA VAL A 326 -1.84 -11.86 -13.44
C VAL A 326 -0.39 -12.32 -13.34
N MET A 327 0.32 -11.85 -12.32
CA MET A 327 1.66 -12.31 -11.97
C MET A 327 1.56 -13.31 -10.81
N ALA A 328 2.31 -14.42 -10.89
CA ALA A 328 2.25 -15.45 -9.85
C ALA A 328 3.60 -16.11 -9.59
N THR A 329 3.73 -16.70 -8.39
CA THR A 329 4.80 -17.65 -8.07
C THR A 329 4.66 -18.93 -8.91
N ALA A 330 5.74 -19.69 -9.04
CA ALA A 330 5.76 -20.88 -9.89
C ALA A 330 4.71 -21.94 -9.48
N ASP A 331 4.38 -22.02 -8.20
CA ASP A 331 3.39 -22.95 -7.63
C ASP A 331 1.98 -22.37 -7.58
N GLY A 332 1.78 -21.11 -7.96
CA GLY A 332 0.50 -20.41 -7.96
C GLY A 332 -0.10 -20.11 -6.58
N LYS A 333 0.66 -20.32 -5.50
CA LYS A 333 0.17 -20.05 -4.14
C LYS A 333 0.07 -18.56 -3.84
N TYR A 334 0.81 -17.73 -4.55
CA TYR A 334 0.78 -16.29 -4.43
C TYR A 334 0.65 -15.67 -5.82
N ALA A 335 -0.32 -14.80 -5.98
CA ALA A 335 -0.62 -14.14 -7.24
C ALA A 335 -1.16 -12.72 -7.00
N MET A 336 -0.88 -11.84 -7.95
CA MET A 336 -1.43 -10.48 -8.03
C MET A 336 -2.01 -10.29 -9.42
N GLY A 337 -3.31 -10.03 -9.51
CA GLY A 337 -4.03 -9.76 -10.75
C GLY A 337 -4.42 -8.29 -10.87
N VAL A 338 -4.40 -7.74 -12.07
CA VAL A 338 -4.64 -6.32 -12.31
C VAL A 338 -5.68 -6.14 -13.42
N TYR A 339 -6.69 -5.34 -13.15
CA TYR A 339 -7.75 -4.98 -14.08
C TYR A 339 -8.08 -3.50 -14.00
N THR A 340 -8.39 -2.89 -15.14
CA THR A 340 -8.95 -1.55 -15.20
C THR A 340 -10.26 -1.54 -15.94
N PRO A 341 -11.29 -0.81 -15.45
CA PRO A 341 -12.57 -0.73 -16.11
C PRO A 341 -12.44 -0.01 -17.44
N PRO A 342 -13.33 -0.28 -18.41
CA PRO A 342 -13.38 0.44 -19.67
C PRO A 342 -13.78 1.90 -19.49
N GLY A 343 -13.59 2.71 -20.56
CA GLY A 343 -14.00 4.12 -20.57
C GLY A 343 -13.07 5.07 -19.81
N GLN A 344 -11.85 4.63 -19.48
CA GLN A 344 -10.83 5.53 -18.93
C GLN A 344 -10.38 6.55 -20.00
N ASP A 345 -10.03 7.76 -19.54
CA ASP A 345 -9.61 8.86 -20.43
C ASP A 345 -8.20 8.61 -21.00
N THR A 346 -8.12 8.07 -22.22
CA THR A 346 -6.88 7.77 -22.93
C THR A 346 -7.02 8.05 -24.43
N ASP A 347 -5.94 8.56 -25.05
CA ASP A 347 -5.90 8.88 -26.48
C ASP A 347 -5.30 7.73 -27.34
N ALA A 348 -4.86 6.65 -26.71
CA ALA A 348 -4.37 5.43 -27.33
C ALA A 348 -4.85 4.20 -26.55
N PRO A 349 -4.86 3.01 -27.15
CA PRO A 349 -5.27 1.80 -26.46
C PRO A 349 -4.51 1.61 -25.13
N GLN A 350 -5.27 1.20 -24.13
CA GLN A 350 -4.71 0.84 -22.82
C GLN A 350 -3.75 -0.35 -22.98
N TYR A 351 -2.73 -0.38 -22.12
CA TYR A 351 -1.67 -1.37 -22.19
C TYR A 351 -1.38 -1.95 -20.81
N TYR A 352 -1.24 -3.27 -20.72
CA TYR A 352 -0.74 -4.00 -19.56
C TYR A 352 0.63 -4.56 -19.86
N GLY A 353 1.69 -3.96 -19.33
CA GLY A 353 3.04 -4.43 -19.52
C GLY A 353 3.41 -5.51 -18.53
N VAL A 354 4.27 -6.45 -18.97
CA VAL A 354 4.91 -7.45 -18.13
C VAL A 354 6.40 -7.47 -18.45
N PHE A 355 7.23 -7.41 -17.41
CA PHE A 355 8.68 -7.39 -17.54
C PHE A 355 9.32 -8.27 -16.48
N PHE A 356 10.41 -8.93 -16.86
CA PHE A 356 11.24 -9.73 -15.94
C PHE A 356 12.66 -9.17 -15.98
N PHE A 357 13.15 -8.73 -14.85
CA PHE A 357 14.52 -8.22 -14.71
C PHE A 357 15.35 -9.24 -13.95
N PRO A 358 16.41 -9.82 -14.56
CA PRO A 358 17.26 -10.82 -13.90
C PRO A 358 18.05 -10.22 -12.75
N GLU A 359 18.37 -8.93 -12.84
CA GLU A 359 19.11 -8.18 -11.83
C GLU A 359 18.62 -6.72 -11.77
N ILE A 360 18.47 -6.18 -10.57
CA ILE A 360 18.47 -4.74 -10.35
C ILE A 360 19.93 -4.32 -10.14
N GLN A 361 20.39 -3.27 -10.80
CA GLN A 361 21.78 -2.83 -10.78
C GLN A 361 22.35 -2.77 -9.36
N GLY A 362 23.40 -3.57 -9.10
CA GLY A 362 24.12 -3.60 -7.83
C GLY A 362 23.45 -4.39 -6.70
N PHE A 363 22.20 -4.80 -6.86
CA PHE A 363 21.53 -5.78 -6.01
C PHE A 363 21.36 -7.05 -6.81
N ASN A 364 21.87 -8.15 -6.31
CA ASN A 364 21.69 -9.47 -6.90
C ASN A 364 20.26 -9.99 -6.68
N MET A 365 19.28 -9.14 -6.98
CA MET A 365 17.86 -9.40 -6.74
C MET A 365 17.08 -9.35 -8.05
N GLN A 366 16.48 -10.47 -8.39
CA GLN A 366 15.52 -10.53 -9.48
C GLN A 366 14.26 -9.73 -9.11
N THR A 367 13.66 -9.08 -10.09
CA THR A 367 12.37 -8.42 -9.94
C THR A 367 11.49 -8.67 -11.15
N SER A 368 10.19 -8.76 -10.92
CA SER A 368 9.17 -8.82 -11.95
C SER A 368 8.37 -7.53 -11.91
N LYS A 369 7.94 -7.04 -13.07
CA LYS A 369 7.15 -5.81 -13.15
C LYS A 369 5.90 -6.04 -13.98
N TRP A 370 4.81 -5.46 -13.53
CA TRP A 370 3.64 -5.17 -14.35
C TRP A 370 3.34 -3.67 -14.32
N ASN A 371 2.70 -3.16 -15.37
CA ASN A 371 2.14 -1.80 -15.34
C ASN A 371 0.83 -1.72 -16.10
N VAL A 372 0.05 -0.70 -15.75
CA VAL A 372 -1.12 -0.26 -16.52
C VAL A 372 -0.80 1.11 -17.09
N VAL A 373 -0.82 1.24 -18.40
CA VAL A 373 -0.39 2.46 -19.09
C VAL A 373 -1.54 3.12 -19.82
N TYR A 374 -1.75 4.38 -19.52
CA TYR A 374 -2.65 5.28 -20.25
C TYR A 374 -1.83 6.33 -20.98
N ARG A 375 -2.27 6.74 -22.16
CA ARG A 375 -1.56 7.69 -23.01
C ARG A 375 -2.42 8.89 -23.31
N LYS A 376 -1.89 10.08 -23.08
CA LYS A 376 -2.53 11.36 -23.44
C LYS A 376 -1.58 12.19 -24.29
N ARG A 377 -2.12 12.86 -25.30
CA ARG A 377 -1.35 13.85 -26.03
C ARG A 377 -0.93 14.98 -25.11
N LYS A 378 0.21 15.61 -25.41
CA LYS A 378 0.72 16.76 -24.61
C LYS A 378 -0.38 17.82 -24.47
N PRO A 379 -0.83 18.13 -23.26
CA PRO A 379 -1.84 19.17 -23.05
C PRO A 379 -1.23 20.57 -23.23
N ASN A 380 -2.03 21.50 -23.76
CA ASN A 380 -1.61 22.90 -23.89
C ASN A 380 -1.63 23.67 -22.56
N ASN A 381 -2.43 23.18 -21.60
CA ASN A 381 -2.59 23.75 -20.26
C ASN A 381 -2.36 22.67 -19.20
N THR A 382 -2.21 23.08 -17.96
CA THR A 382 -2.19 22.13 -16.83
C THR A 382 -3.51 21.37 -16.78
N MET A 383 -3.44 20.05 -16.85
CA MET A 383 -4.56 19.13 -16.82
C MET A 383 -4.43 18.12 -15.71
N THR A 384 -5.57 17.61 -15.25
CA THR A 384 -5.59 16.54 -14.26
C THR A 384 -6.29 15.32 -14.88
N TYR A 385 -5.60 14.18 -14.84
CA TYR A 385 -6.10 12.89 -15.31
C TYR A 385 -6.29 11.95 -14.12
N THR A 386 -7.40 11.25 -14.10
CA THR A 386 -7.73 10.30 -13.02
C THR A 386 -8.02 8.94 -13.62
N TYR A 387 -7.32 7.92 -13.09
CA TYR A 387 -7.46 6.53 -13.54
C TYR A 387 -7.77 5.63 -12.35
N LYS A 388 -8.58 4.62 -12.62
CA LYS A 388 -8.97 3.61 -11.64
C LYS A 388 -8.44 2.24 -12.06
N THR A 389 -7.75 1.58 -11.16
CA THR A 389 -7.22 0.23 -11.34
C THR A 389 -7.62 -0.63 -10.16
N TYR A 390 -7.98 -1.87 -10.40
CA TYR A 390 -8.26 -2.87 -9.39
C TYR A 390 -7.12 -3.88 -9.35
N ILE A 391 -6.65 -4.17 -8.13
CA ILE A 391 -5.58 -5.12 -7.88
C ILE A 391 -6.12 -6.20 -6.97
N CYS A 392 -6.03 -7.44 -7.39
CA CYS A 392 -6.48 -8.61 -6.63
C CYS A 392 -5.26 -9.38 -6.12
N VAL A 393 -5.23 -9.71 -4.82
CA VAL A 393 -4.10 -10.37 -4.17
C VAL A 393 -4.56 -11.67 -3.53
N GLY A 394 -3.82 -12.76 -3.73
CA GLY A 394 -4.19 -14.07 -3.19
C GLY A 394 -3.38 -15.20 -3.80
N ASP A 395 -3.90 -16.43 -3.77
CA ASP A 395 -3.51 -17.47 -4.70
C ASP A 395 -4.23 -17.29 -6.05
N LEU A 396 -3.89 -18.11 -7.04
CA LEU A 396 -4.48 -18.00 -8.38
C LEU A 396 -6.02 -18.13 -8.36
N ASN A 397 -6.60 -18.94 -7.47
CA ASN A 397 -8.07 -19.11 -7.38
C ASN A 397 -8.73 -17.88 -6.74
N VAL A 398 -8.13 -17.35 -5.67
CA VAL A 398 -8.58 -16.12 -5.00
C VAL A 398 -8.51 -14.94 -5.97
N VAL A 399 -7.41 -14.80 -6.70
CA VAL A 399 -7.24 -13.74 -7.71
C VAL A 399 -8.25 -13.87 -8.84
N LYS A 400 -8.47 -15.09 -9.36
CA LYS A 400 -9.49 -15.34 -10.38
C LYS A 400 -10.88 -14.94 -9.91
N LEU A 401 -11.28 -15.35 -8.69
CA LEU A 401 -12.58 -15.00 -8.13
C LEU A 401 -12.72 -13.48 -7.92
N CYS A 402 -11.69 -12.85 -7.40
CA CYS A 402 -11.63 -11.42 -7.19
C CYS A 402 -11.79 -10.65 -8.52
N LEU A 403 -10.99 -10.98 -9.53
CA LEU A 403 -11.09 -10.35 -10.87
C LEU A 403 -12.46 -10.58 -11.50
N THR A 404 -13.04 -11.77 -11.38
CA THR A 404 -14.40 -12.07 -11.86
C THR A 404 -15.43 -11.12 -11.23
N LYS A 405 -15.36 -10.92 -9.91
CA LYS A 405 -16.28 -10.00 -9.20
C LYS A 405 -16.07 -8.55 -9.64
N VAL A 406 -14.82 -8.14 -9.82
CA VAL A 406 -14.50 -6.77 -10.28
C VAL A 406 -15.03 -6.54 -11.69
N VAL A 407 -14.84 -7.48 -12.62
CA VAL A 407 -15.35 -7.38 -13.99
C VAL A 407 -16.87 -7.33 -14.00
N HIS A 408 -17.56 -8.14 -13.18
CA HIS A 408 -19.02 -8.08 -13.07
C HIS A 408 -19.52 -6.74 -12.52
N ALA A 409 -18.79 -6.13 -11.60
CA ALA A 409 -19.12 -4.81 -11.04
C ALA A 409 -18.83 -3.66 -12.06
N HIS A 410 -17.95 -3.90 -13.03
CA HIS A 410 -17.49 -2.92 -14.02
C HIS A 410 -17.35 -3.57 -15.40
N PRO A 411 -18.48 -4.01 -16.02
CA PRO A 411 -18.42 -4.74 -17.28
C PRO A 411 -17.89 -3.86 -18.42
N HIS A 412 -17.21 -4.51 -19.37
CA HIS A 412 -16.99 -3.93 -20.69
C HIS A 412 -18.35 -3.80 -21.38
N ILE A 413 -18.75 -2.59 -21.71
CA ILE A 413 -19.99 -2.29 -22.44
C ILE A 413 -19.73 -2.51 -23.94
#